data_38754137f35941b1348b166456b97b0d
#
_entry.id   38754137f35941b1348b166456b97b0d
#
_cell.length_a   1.000
_cell.length_b   1.000
_cell.length_c   1.000
_cell.angle_alpha   90.00
_cell.angle_beta   90.00
_cell.angle_gamma   90.00
#
_symmetry.space_group_name_H-M   'P 1'
#
loop_
_entity.id
_entity.type
_entity.pdbx_description
1 polymer ?
#
loop_
_entity_poly.entity_id
_entity_poly.type
_entity_poly.pdbx_seq_one_letter_code
_entity_poly.pdbx_strand_id
1 'polypeptide(L)'
;MTILEKIIEAKHRRIGIQKLSNSFTDHYISSNTNIDKPRFFSHLNNSSSDFKIIAEMKKASPSAGVIVNDYKPEDLALEYEAKGYTNLSILTEEDHFLGAISHIAKVRKVSTLPILQKDFIVDEWQIYQAKTIGVDCILLISEILTKEKLYSKKLEQKMIIF
;
A
#
# COMPACT_ATOMS: atom_id res chain seq x y z
N MET A 1 -2.83 -21.63 -15.04
CA MET A 1 -2.87 -20.66 -13.96
C MET A 1 -1.88 -19.54 -14.30
N THR A 2 -2.38 -18.33 -14.48
CA THR A 2 -1.57 -17.14 -14.74
C THR A 2 -0.77 -16.74 -13.49
N ILE A 3 0.23 -15.86 -13.66
CA ILE A 3 0.99 -15.34 -12.51
C ILE A 3 0.06 -14.58 -11.56
N LEU A 4 -0.91 -13.83 -12.08
CA LEU A 4 -1.89 -13.09 -11.30
C LEU A 4 -2.74 -14.02 -10.42
N GLU A 5 -3.26 -15.10 -10.99
CA GLU A 5 -4.03 -16.11 -10.24
C GLU A 5 -3.21 -16.72 -9.09
N LYS A 6 -1.93 -17.02 -9.33
CA LYS A 6 -1.01 -17.53 -8.29
C LYS A 6 -0.82 -16.54 -7.15
N ILE A 7 -0.61 -15.28 -7.48
CA ILE A 7 -0.45 -14.19 -6.50
C ILE A 7 -1.72 -14.05 -5.65
N ILE A 8 -2.89 -14.03 -6.28
CA ILE A 8 -4.18 -13.89 -5.59
C ILE A 8 -4.42 -15.08 -4.64
N GLU A 9 -4.17 -16.29 -5.09
CA GLU A 9 -4.32 -17.50 -4.25
C GLU A 9 -3.37 -17.48 -3.05
N ALA A 10 -2.11 -17.13 -3.25
CA ALA A 10 -1.13 -16.99 -2.18
C ALA A 10 -1.56 -15.89 -1.18
N LYS A 11 -2.05 -14.76 -1.68
CA LYS A 11 -2.54 -13.64 -0.85
C LYS A 11 -3.74 -14.06 0.01
N HIS A 12 -4.73 -14.75 -0.56
CA HIS A 12 -5.86 -15.26 0.23
C HIS A 12 -5.43 -16.20 1.36
N ARG A 13 -4.51 -17.14 1.09
CA ARG A 13 -3.96 -18.05 2.13
C ARG A 13 -3.27 -17.26 3.25
N ARG A 14 -2.42 -16.30 2.90
CA ARG A 14 -1.67 -15.47 3.85
C ARG A 14 -2.60 -14.64 4.74
N ILE A 15 -3.59 -13.99 4.14
CA ILE A 15 -4.58 -13.19 4.88
C ILE A 15 -5.39 -14.08 5.82
N GLY A 16 -5.79 -15.28 5.39
CA GLY A 16 -6.48 -16.24 6.25
C GLY A 16 -5.69 -16.56 7.52
N ILE A 17 -4.37 -16.78 7.39
CA ILE A 17 -3.48 -17.02 8.55
C ILE A 17 -3.36 -15.75 9.43
N GLN A 18 -3.19 -14.59 8.82
CA GLN A 18 -3.02 -13.33 9.55
C GLN A 18 -4.27 -12.95 10.34
N LYS A 19 -5.46 -13.21 9.81
CA LYS A 19 -6.73 -12.99 10.52
C LYS A 19 -6.86 -13.84 11.77
N LEU A 20 -6.34 -15.07 11.77
CA LEU A 20 -6.37 -15.95 12.92
C LEU A 20 -5.43 -15.49 14.04
N SER A 21 -4.32 -14.84 13.68
CA SER A 21 -3.30 -14.39 14.63
C SER A 21 -3.52 -12.96 15.15
N ASN A 22 -4.34 -12.17 14.49
CA ASN A 22 -4.57 -10.76 14.81
C ASN A 22 -6.08 -10.45 14.85
N SER A 23 -6.63 -10.27 16.03
CA SER A 23 -8.01 -9.79 16.26
C SER A 23 -8.15 -8.27 15.99
N PHE A 24 -7.61 -7.78 14.89
CA PHE A 24 -7.61 -6.35 14.54
C PHE A 24 -9.01 -5.77 14.32
N THR A 25 -9.99 -6.61 13.99
CA THR A 25 -11.24 -6.17 13.38
C THR A 25 -12.20 -5.46 14.32
N ASP A 26 -12.34 -5.94 15.55
CA ASP A 26 -13.43 -5.45 16.43
C ASP A 26 -13.11 -4.13 17.14
N HIS A 27 -11.85 -3.90 17.42
CA HIS A 27 -11.43 -2.69 18.15
C HIS A 27 -11.21 -1.47 17.23
N TYR A 28 -10.87 -1.70 15.96
CA TYR A 28 -10.54 -0.62 15.02
C TYR A 28 -11.76 -0.05 14.30
N ILE A 29 -12.77 -0.87 14.06
CA ILE A 29 -14.05 -0.42 13.46
C ILE A 29 -14.76 0.58 14.37
N SER A 30 -14.62 0.41 15.68
CA SER A 30 -15.33 1.23 16.67
C SER A 30 -14.62 2.53 17.06
N SER A 31 -13.33 2.69 16.79
CA SER A 31 -12.56 3.77 17.42
C SER A 31 -12.14 4.94 16.50
N ASN A 32 -12.30 4.87 15.17
CA ASN A 32 -11.80 5.92 14.28
C ASN A 32 -12.71 6.27 13.12
N THR A 33 -13.66 7.18 13.36
CA THR A 33 -14.45 7.84 12.31
C THR A 33 -13.80 9.14 11.77
N ASN A 34 -12.75 9.66 12.40
CA ASN A 34 -12.03 10.84 11.91
C ASN A 34 -10.94 10.41 10.94
N ILE A 35 -11.33 10.24 9.68
CA ILE A 35 -10.38 10.16 8.58
C ILE A 35 -10.09 11.60 8.16
N ASP A 36 -8.89 12.08 8.48
CA ASP A 36 -8.37 13.29 7.87
C ASP A 36 -8.49 13.22 6.35
N LYS A 37 -8.66 14.38 5.71
CA LYS A 37 -8.77 14.49 4.25
C LYS A 37 -7.70 13.65 3.58
N PRO A 38 -8.02 12.97 2.44
CA PRO A 38 -7.06 12.09 1.76
C PRO A 38 -5.80 12.86 1.39
N ARG A 39 -4.77 12.68 2.20
CA ARG A 39 -3.52 13.45 2.13
C ARG A 39 -2.75 13.17 0.85
N PHE A 40 -2.87 11.95 0.32
CA PHE A 40 -2.15 11.51 -0.87
C PHE A 40 -2.42 12.40 -2.09
N PHE A 41 -3.69 12.67 -2.39
CA PHE A 41 -4.06 13.50 -3.54
C PHE A 41 -3.91 14.99 -3.29
N SER A 42 -4.25 15.46 -2.09
CA SER A 42 -4.07 16.85 -1.77
C SER A 42 -2.59 17.25 -1.86
N HIS A 43 -1.69 16.40 -1.40
CA HIS A 43 -0.25 16.62 -1.51
C HIS A 43 0.22 16.59 -2.96
N LEU A 44 -0.25 15.59 -3.73
CA LEU A 44 0.07 15.49 -5.16
C LEU A 44 -0.40 16.74 -5.93
N ASN A 45 -1.61 17.23 -5.64
CA ASN A 45 -2.20 18.37 -6.35
C ASN A 45 -1.62 19.72 -5.93
N ASN A 46 -1.23 19.88 -4.66
CA ASN A 46 -0.74 21.13 -4.10
C ASN A 46 0.80 21.27 -4.20
N SER A 47 1.49 20.27 -4.74
CA SER A 47 2.93 20.39 -4.99
C SER A 47 3.21 21.54 -5.95
N SER A 48 4.15 22.42 -5.58
CA SER A 48 4.66 23.50 -6.43
C SER A 48 5.59 23.02 -7.54
N SER A 49 5.91 21.74 -7.57
CA SER A 49 6.75 21.14 -8.61
C SER A 49 6.00 21.05 -9.94
N ASP A 50 6.69 21.38 -11.03
CA ASP A 50 6.17 21.23 -12.39
C ASP A 50 5.85 19.76 -12.73
N PHE A 51 6.54 18.84 -12.08
CA PHE A 51 6.32 17.40 -12.21
C PHE A 51 5.82 16.78 -10.91
N LYS A 52 4.74 16.03 -11.00
CA LYS A 52 4.14 15.28 -9.88
C LYS A 52 4.56 13.83 -9.99
N ILE A 53 5.48 13.41 -9.13
CA ILE A 53 6.10 12.08 -9.22
C ILE A 53 5.68 11.24 -8.03
N ILE A 54 5.08 10.08 -8.33
CA ILE A 54 4.88 9.00 -7.37
C ILE A 54 6.06 8.03 -7.54
N ALA A 55 6.97 8.03 -6.58
CA ALA A 55 8.18 7.23 -6.65
C ALA A 55 7.94 5.80 -6.18
N GLU A 56 8.11 4.82 -7.07
CA GLU A 56 7.92 3.40 -6.73
C GLU A 56 9.17 2.82 -6.06
N MET A 57 8.95 2.17 -4.91
CA MET A 57 9.95 1.49 -4.11
C MET A 57 9.73 -0.02 -4.22
N LYS A 58 10.59 -0.69 -5.01
CA LYS A 58 10.44 -2.09 -5.38
C LYS A 58 11.77 -2.84 -5.29
N LYS A 59 11.80 -3.95 -4.52
CA LYS A 59 12.97 -4.81 -4.36
C LYS A 59 13.12 -5.81 -5.49
N ALA A 60 12.00 -6.40 -5.93
CA ALA A 60 11.98 -7.44 -6.95
C ALA A 60 10.70 -7.38 -7.78
N SER A 61 10.67 -8.08 -8.91
CA SER A 61 9.44 -8.32 -9.69
C SER A 61 9.47 -9.69 -10.35
N PRO A 62 8.30 -10.26 -10.71
CA PRO A 62 8.23 -11.57 -11.40
C PRO A 62 9.03 -11.61 -12.71
N SER A 63 9.11 -10.50 -13.43
CA SER A 63 9.78 -10.42 -14.74
C SER A 63 11.27 -10.12 -14.66
N ALA A 64 11.71 -9.35 -13.65
CA ALA A 64 13.10 -8.91 -13.53
C ALA A 64 13.89 -9.63 -12.42
N GLY A 65 13.21 -10.46 -11.59
CA GLY A 65 13.82 -11.03 -10.40
C GLY A 65 14.19 -9.96 -9.36
N VAL A 66 15.27 -10.15 -8.64
CA VAL A 66 15.77 -9.17 -7.66
C VAL A 66 16.39 -7.99 -8.39
N ILE A 67 15.85 -6.78 -8.17
CA ILE A 67 16.30 -5.51 -8.75
C ILE A 67 17.34 -4.85 -7.85
N VAL A 68 17.10 -4.90 -6.52
CA VAL A 68 17.97 -4.28 -5.51
C VAL A 68 18.32 -5.32 -4.45
N ASN A 69 19.60 -5.72 -4.36
CA ASN A 69 20.06 -6.71 -3.38
C ASN A 69 20.01 -6.18 -1.94
N ASP A 70 20.65 -5.03 -1.69
CA ASP A 70 20.64 -4.36 -0.38
C ASP A 70 19.52 -3.31 -0.34
N TYR A 71 18.28 -3.79 -0.23
CA TYR A 71 17.09 -2.94 -0.24
C TYR A 71 16.83 -2.34 1.14
N LYS A 72 17.05 -1.05 1.25
CA LYS A 72 16.81 -0.23 2.45
C LYS A 72 15.73 0.80 2.14
N PRO A 73 14.45 0.51 2.46
CA PRO A 73 13.36 1.41 2.11
C PRO A 73 13.46 2.77 2.81
N GLU A 74 14.01 2.84 4.02
CA GLU A 74 14.26 4.07 4.75
C GLU A 74 15.25 5.01 4.02
N ASP A 75 16.36 4.48 3.52
CA ASP A 75 17.37 5.27 2.82
C ASP A 75 16.83 5.76 1.47
N LEU A 76 16.12 4.89 0.76
CA LEU A 76 15.51 5.23 -0.51
C LEU A 76 14.42 6.31 -0.37
N ALA A 77 13.63 6.27 0.70
CA ALA A 77 12.63 7.29 1.00
C ALA A 77 13.27 8.67 1.22
N LEU A 78 14.36 8.74 1.99
CA LEU A 78 15.12 9.97 2.21
C LEU A 78 15.69 10.52 0.90
N GLU A 79 16.24 9.64 0.06
CA GLU A 79 16.76 10.04 -1.26
C GLU A 79 15.67 10.63 -2.16
N TYR A 80 14.49 10.00 -2.21
CA TYR A 80 13.37 10.46 -3.00
C TYR A 80 12.81 11.80 -2.50
N GLU A 81 12.69 11.96 -1.18
CA GLU A 81 12.28 13.22 -0.55
C GLU A 81 13.27 14.35 -0.85
N ALA A 82 14.57 14.09 -0.75
CA ALA A 82 15.62 15.06 -1.09
C ALA A 82 15.63 15.46 -2.58
N LYS A 83 15.19 14.57 -3.47
CA LYS A 83 15.01 14.86 -4.91
C LYS A 83 13.70 15.58 -5.23
N GLY A 84 12.87 15.88 -4.24
CA GLY A 84 11.61 16.59 -4.42
C GLY A 84 10.46 15.73 -4.96
N TYR A 85 10.53 14.41 -4.84
CA TYR A 85 9.41 13.56 -5.19
C TYR A 85 8.24 13.80 -4.22
N THR A 86 7.02 13.74 -4.75
CA THR A 86 5.85 14.20 -4.01
C THR A 86 5.19 13.11 -3.19
N ASN A 87 5.20 11.88 -3.67
CA ASN A 87 4.51 10.75 -3.06
C ASN A 87 5.33 9.47 -3.25
N LEU A 88 5.17 8.51 -2.34
CA LEU A 88 5.82 7.21 -2.41
C LEU A 88 4.80 6.11 -2.76
N SER A 89 5.22 5.13 -3.54
CA SER A 89 4.50 3.88 -3.78
C SER A 89 5.35 2.71 -3.30
N ILE A 90 4.94 2.04 -2.23
CA ILE A 90 5.74 1.00 -1.56
C ILE A 90 5.15 -0.37 -1.83
N LEU A 91 5.93 -1.25 -2.49
CA LEU A 91 5.55 -2.65 -2.70
C LEU A 91 5.54 -3.39 -1.35
N THR A 92 4.40 -4.02 -1.03
CA THR A 92 4.25 -4.85 0.18
C THR A 92 3.91 -6.31 -0.13
N GLU A 93 3.74 -6.67 -1.40
CA GLU A 93 3.56 -8.06 -1.81
C GLU A 93 4.84 -8.86 -1.56
N GLU A 94 4.72 -9.96 -0.81
CA GLU A 94 5.87 -10.63 -0.20
C GLU A 94 6.54 -11.68 -1.10
N ASP A 95 5.74 -12.47 -1.84
CA ASP A 95 6.22 -13.69 -2.47
C ASP A 95 6.90 -13.42 -3.83
N HIS A 96 6.40 -12.46 -4.59
CA HIS A 96 6.85 -12.18 -5.96
C HIS A 96 7.60 -10.86 -6.11
N PHE A 97 7.31 -9.90 -5.22
CA PHE A 97 7.97 -8.59 -5.23
C PHE A 97 8.94 -8.41 -4.06
N LEU A 98 9.04 -9.39 -3.17
CA LEU A 98 9.87 -9.37 -1.96
C LEU A 98 9.64 -8.11 -1.13
N GLY A 99 8.38 -7.65 -1.12
CA GLY A 99 7.90 -6.54 -0.31
C GLY A 99 7.63 -6.98 1.13
N ALA A 100 7.28 -6.02 1.98
CA ALA A 100 6.81 -6.30 3.33
C ALA A 100 6.04 -5.10 3.90
N ILE A 101 5.04 -5.35 4.72
CA ILE A 101 4.32 -4.32 5.49
C ILE A 101 5.28 -3.51 6.37
N SER A 102 6.30 -4.15 6.93
CA SER A 102 7.32 -3.49 7.75
C SER A 102 8.13 -2.42 7.00
N HIS A 103 8.19 -2.45 5.68
CA HIS A 103 8.82 -1.40 4.88
C HIS A 103 8.12 -0.05 5.07
N ILE A 104 6.78 -0.05 5.14
CA ILE A 104 5.99 1.17 5.41
C ILE A 104 6.35 1.73 6.79
N ALA A 105 6.40 0.88 7.82
CA ALA A 105 6.74 1.31 9.17
C ALA A 105 8.17 1.89 9.26
N LYS A 106 9.12 1.35 8.49
CA LYS A 106 10.49 1.89 8.40
C LYS A 106 10.50 3.26 7.74
N VAL A 107 9.80 3.40 6.60
CA VAL A 107 9.71 4.68 5.86
C VAL A 107 9.04 5.75 6.71
N ARG A 108 7.97 5.42 7.43
CA ARG A 108 7.27 6.39 8.32
C ARG A 108 8.13 6.97 9.43
N LYS A 109 9.21 6.29 9.84
CA LYS A 109 10.15 6.82 10.83
C LYS A 109 11.03 7.94 10.29
N VAL A 110 11.22 8.02 8.98
CA VAL A 110 12.20 8.91 8.36
C VAL A 110 11.60 9.89 7.35
N SER A 111 10.40 9.62 6.84
CA SER A 111 9.74 10.46 5.82
C SER A 111 8.28 10.75 6.15
N THR A 112 7.85 11.97 5.85
CA THR A 112 6.47 12.42 5.98
C THR A 112 5.69 12.37 4.66
N LEU A 113 6.31 11.97 3.55
CA LEU A 113 5.66 11.87 2.26
C LEU A 113 4.45 10.94 2.30
N PRO A 114 3.37 11.25 1.59
CA PRO A 114 2.22 10.38 1.46
C PRO A 114 2.60 9.03 0.82
N ILE A 115 2.07 7.94 1.37
CA ILE A 115 2.37 6.57 0.95
C ILE A 115 1.15 5.91 0.32
N LEU A 116 1.34 5.40 -0.90
CA LEU A 116 0.50 4.39 -1.53
C LEU A 116 1.04 3.00 -1.16
N GLN A 117 0.22 2.17 -0.55
CA GLN A 117 0.50 0.74 -0.43
C GLN A 117 0.24 0.04 -1.75
N LYS A 118 1.29 -0.47 -2.37
CA LYS A 118 1.23 -1.23 -3.63
C LYS A 118 1.17 -2.72 -3.33
N ASP A 119 -0.03 -3.27 -3.32
CA ASP A 119 -0.31 -4.68 -3.01
C ASP A 119 -1.55 -5.16 -3.77
N PHE A 120 -1.81 -6.46 -3.74
CA PHE A 120 -3.05 -7.06 -4.24
C PHE A 120 -4.06 -7.08 -3.09
N ILE A 121 -4.98 -6.11 -3.10
CA ILE A 121 -6.03 -5.98 -2.09
C ILE A 121 -7.21 -6.87 -2.48
N VAL A 122 -7.32 -8.01 -1.83
CA VAL A 122 -8.35 -9.03 -2.08
C VAL A 122 -9.39 -9.11 -0.95
N ASP A 123 -9.09 -8.54 0.22
CA ASP A 123 -9.92 -8.64 1.43
C ASP A 123 -9.99 -7.28 2.16
N GLU A 124 -11.12 -7.00 2.81
CA GLU A 124 -11.34 -5.77 3.59
C GLU A 124 -10.38 -5.63 4.76
N TRP A 125 -9.97 -6.74 5.35
CA TRP A 125 -9.01 -6.76 6.43
C TRP A 125 -7.71 -6.03 6.08
N GLN A 126 -7.25 -6.14 4.82
CA GLN A 126 -6.06 -5.43 4.34
C GLN A 126 -6.24 -3.91 4.37
N ILE A 127 -7.47 -3.43 4.17
CA ILE A 127 -7.78 -2.00 4.23
C ILE A 127 -7.64 -1.48 5.65
N TYR A 128 -8.16 -2.22 6.63
CA TYR A 128 -8.01 -1.88 8.05
C TYR A 128 -6.54 -1.94 8.47
N GLN A 129 -5.81 -2.97 8.04
CA GLN A 129 -4.37 -3.08 8.27
C GLN A 129 -3.62 -1.87 7.70
N ALA A 130 -3.91 -1.47 6.46
CA ALA A 130 -3.28 -0.33 5.81
C ALA A 130 -3.45 0.96 6.62
N LYS A 131 -4.65 1.19 7.19
CA LYS A 131 -4.90 2.34 8.06
C LYS A 131 -4.04 2.31 9.32
N THR A 132 -3.96 1.15 9.99
CA THR A 132 -3.21 1.05 11.26
C THR A 132 -1.73 1.32 11.09
N ILE A 133 -1.17 1.00 9.94
CA ILE A 133 0.25 1.22 9.65
C ILE A 133 0.56 2.59 9.05
N GLY A 134 -0.46 3.47 8.91
CA GLY A 134 -0.28 4.84 8.44
C GLY A 134 -0.15 4.99 6.93
N VAL A 135 -0.85 4.16 6.16
CA VAL A 135 -0.97 4.29 4.70
C VAL A 135 -1.97 5.38 4.36
N ASP A 136 -1.65 6.21 3.37
CA ASP A 136 -2.53 7.30 2.89
C ASP A 136 -3.40 6.87 1.71
N CYS A 137 -2.97 5.86 0.97
CA CYS A 137 -3.65 5.37 -0.24
C CYS A 137 -3.38 3.87 -0.47
N ILE A 138 -4.33 3.15 -1.03
CA ILE A 138 -4.17 1.75 -1.47
C ILE A 138 -4.46 1.61 -2.96
N LEU A 139 -3.89 0.59 -3.59
CA LEU A 139 -4.20 0.22 -4.96
C LEU A 139 -5.34 -0.82 -4.98
N LEU A 140 -6.43 -0.54 -5.70
CA LEU A 140 -7.46 -1.53 -6.01
C LEU A 140 -7.38 -1.90 -7.49
N ILE A 141 -7.29 -3.20 -7.79
CA ILE A 141 -7.14 -3.74 -9.14
C ILE A 141 -8.50 -4.29 -9.58
N SER A 142 -9.06 -3.72 -10.63
CA SER A 142 -10.42 -4.04 -11.10
C SER A 142 -10.57 -5.49 -11.55
N GLU A 143 -9.52 -6.11 -12.11
CA GLU A 143 -9.53 -7.49 -12.56
C GLU A 143 -9.66 -8.53 -11.44
N ILE A 144 -9.33 -8.15 -10.20
CA ILE A 144 -9.37 -9.06 -9.04
C ILE A 144 -10.52 -8.80 -8.08
N LEU A 145 -11.31 -7.75 -8.33
CA LEU A 145 -12.43 -7.34 -7.48
C LEU A 145 -13.73 -7.36 -8.26
N THR A 146 -14.79 -7.92 -7.67
CA THR A 146 -16.14 -7.75 -8.23
C THR A 146 -16.58 -6.29 -8.11
N LYS A 147 -17.53 -5.88 -8.99
CA LYS A 147 -18.07 -4.50 -8.95
C LYS A 147 -18.62 -4.15 -7.57
N GLU A 148 -19.35 -5.07 -6.93
CA GLU A 148 -19.93 -4.88 -5.60
C GLU A 148 -18.82 -4.67 -4.54
N LYS A 149 -17.76 -5.48 -4.56
CA LYS A 149 -16.60 -5.32 -3.67
C LYS A 149 -15.85 -4.02 -3.94
N LEU A 150 -15.77 -3.59 -5.20
CA LEU A 150 -15.14 -2.33 -5.56
C LEU A 150 -15.93 -1.14 -5.00
N TYR A 151 -17.27 -1.17 -5.10
CA TYR A 151 -18.15 -0.11 -4.59
C TYR A 151 -18.19 -0.07 -3.07
N SER A 152 -18.34 -1.21 -2.38
CA SER A 152 -18.32 -1.25 -0.92
C SER A 152 -17.00 -0.73 -0.36
N LYS A 153 -15.88 -1.13 -0.94
CA LYS A 153 -14.55 -0.64 -0.56
C LYS A 153 -14.32 0.83 -0.86
N LYS A 154 -15.00 1.41 -1.86
CA LYS A 154 -15.00 2.85 -2.15
C LYS A 154 -15.77 3.65 -1.10
N LEU A 155 -16.93 3.14 -0.66
CA LEU A 155 -17.84 3.87 0.22
C LEU A 155 -17.35 3.90 1.66
N GLU A 156 -16.70 2.83 2.13
CA GLU A 156 -16.20 2.75 3.50
C GLU A 156 -14.95 3.59 3.75
N GLN A 157 -14.30 4.04 2.69
CA GLN A 157 -13.03 4.75 2.83
C GLN A 157 -12.87 5.85 1.79
N LYS A 158 -12.64 7.06 2.26
CA LYS A 158 -12.04 8.15 1.49
C LYS A 158 -10.57 7.85 1.10
N MET A 159 -10.15 6.59 1.11
CA MET A 159 -8.87 6.13 0.56
C MET A 159 -9.05 5.88 -0.92
N ILE A 160 -8.20 6.47 -1.71
CA ILE A 160 -8.39 6.60 -3.14
C ILE A 160 -7.79 5.44 -3.89
N ILE A 161 -8.46 5.16 -4.94
CA ILE A 161 -8.36 4.02 -5.82
C ILE A 161 -7.81 4.47 -7.16
N PHE A 162 -6.87 3.73 -7.64
CA PHE A 162 -6.54 3.67 -9.06
C PHE A 162 -6.95 2.32 -9.61
#